data_f87cc009925d6047fd9b9c3bd7f8962a
#
_entry.id   f87cc009925d6047fd9b9c3bd7f8962a
#
_cell.length_a   1.000
_cell.length_b   1.000
_cell.length_c   1.000
_cell.angle_alpha   90.00
_cell.angle_beta   90.00
_cell.angle_gamma   90.00
#
_symmetry.space_group_name_H-M   'P 1'
#
loop_
_entity.id
_entity.type
_entity.pdbx_description
1 polymer ?
#
loop_
_entity_poly.entity_id
_entity_poly.type
_entity_poly.pdbx_seq_one_letter_code
_entity_poly.pdbx_strand_id
1 'polypeptide(L)'
;MSEPVERPITVQMLGYDLNRGHLLTELPNPLSQNLDQLSTNDLVELFCQNDLEPQRAVHLAAPQLSEAIEGITSRLRRGGRLFYLGAGTSGRLGVLDAAECPPTFCSAPELVQGILAGGAPALLRSSEGLEDVAAQGQMDLEERGFGPDDALVGIAAGGTTPYVLGALRHGQRIGALTIALACVPREQAPMPCDIDIRLITGPELLTGSTRLKAGTATKMALNILSTGVMVRLGKVYGHRMVDVSVSNAKLEDRALRILADLAGVDRDRGRALLAESRGSVKCALLMAVGGMDGASASEVLQKHGPSLRATLEVMGLTLPPPSREQ
;
A
#
# COMPACT_ATOMS: atom_id res chain seq x y z
N MET A 1 2.92 43.07 -13.56
CA MET A 1 3.28 42.50 -14.86
C MET A 1 3.73 41.06 -14.56
N SER A 2 2.86 40.11 -14.79
CA SER A 2 3.15 38.66 -14.61
C SER A 2 3.89 38.19 -15.86
N GLU A 3 5.05 37.58 -15.66
CA GLU A 3 5.79 36.92 -16.74
C GLU A 3 4.96 35.81 -17.40
N PRO A 4 5.05 35.62 -18.71
CA PRO A 4 4.32 34.57 -19.41
C PRO A 4 4.89 33.21 -18.99
N VAL A 5 4.03 32.34 -18.54
CA VAL A 5 4.35 30.92 -18.31
C VAL A 5 4.73 30.31 -19.66
N GLU A 6 6.01 30.02 -19.86
CA GLU A 6 6.48 29.28 -21.03
C GLU A 6 5.76 27.94 -21.12
N ARG A 7 5.05 27.72 -22.22
CA ARG A 7 4.44 26.41 -22.51
C ARG A 7 5.58 25.44 -22.86
N PRO A 8 5.63 24.27 -22.23
CA PRO A 8 6.69 23.30 -22.51
C PRO A 8 6.58 22.78 -23.94
N ILE A 9 7.74 22.63 -24.48
CA ILE A 9 8.14 22.13 -25.80
C ILE A 9 7.41 20.84 -26.17
N THR A 10 7.00 20.75 -27.42
CA THR A 10 6.44 19.58 -28.09
C THR A 10 7.25 18.31 -27.77
N VAL A 11 6.67 17.38 -27.02
CA VAL A 11 7.25 16.08 -26.72
C VAL A 11 7.30 15.29 -28.02
N GLN A 12 8.50 15.09 -28.58
CA GLN A 12 8.73 14.09 -29.63
C GLN A 12 8.65 12.71 -29.00
N MET A 13 7.54 12.03 -29.21
CA MET A 13 7.27 10.75 -28.61
C MET A 13 7.86 9.60 -29.41
N LEU A 14 8.65 8.81 -28.75
CA LEU A 14 9.09 7.48 -29.18
C LEU A 14 7.89 6.50 -29.15
N GLY A 15 7.14 6.40 -30.26
CA GLY A 15 6.31 5.23 -30.60
C GLY A 15 5.12 4.90 -29.71
N TYR A 16 4.62 5.80 -28.87
CA TYR A 16 3.39 5.58 -28.08
C TYR A 16 2.17 6.17 -28.82
N ASP A 17 1.09 5.41 -28.89
CA ASP A 17 -0.19 5.90 -29.40
C ASP A 17 -0.71 7.02 -28.48
N LEU A 18 -0.78 8.24 -29.01
CA LEU A 18 -1.27 9.42 -28.31
C LEU A 18 -2.80 9.42 -28.13
N ASN A 19 -3.51 8.55 -28.84
CA ASN A 19 -4.96 8.48 -28.76
C ASN A 19 -5.40 7.71 -27.50
N ARG A 20 -5.55 8.38 -26.38
CA ARG A 20 -6.04 7.83 -25.11
C ARG A 20 -7.58 7.93 -24.98
N GLY A 21 -8.27 8.59 -25.92
CA GLY A 21 -9.71 8.86 -25.82
C GLY A 21 -10.61 7.61 -25.78
N HIS A 22 -10.08 6.43 -26.15
CA HIS A 22 -10.79 5.15 -26.06
C HIS A 22 -10.68 4.49 -24.67
N LEU A 23 -9.80 4.98 -23.79
CA LEU A 23 -9.62 4.42 -22.46
C LEU A 23 -10.84 4.72 -21.57
N LEU A 24 -11.27 3.74 -20.80
CA LEU A 24 -12.42 3.88 -19.90
C LEU A 24 -12.32 5.09 -18.95
N THR A 25 -11.11 5.41 -18.50
CA THR A 25 -10.83 6.57 -17.63
C THR A 25 -10.96 7.90 -18.35
N GLU A 26 -10.92 7.95 -19.67
CA GLU A 26 -11.03 9.15 -20.50
C GLU A 26 -12.43 9.34 -21.10
N LEU A 27 -13.29 8.33 -21.00
CA LEU A 27 -14.66 8.42 -21.51
C LEU A 27 -15.49 9.40 -20.67
N PRO A 28 -16.43 10.14 -21.29
CA PRO A 28 -17.38 10.96 -20.57
C PRO A 28 -18.32 10.09 -19.72
N ASN A 29 -18.63 10.55 -18.52
CA ASN A 29 -19.61 9.90 -17.66
C ASN A 29 -21.02 10.39 -18.03
N PRO A 30 -21.95 9.50 -18.41
CA PRO A 30 -23.30 9.90 -18.79
C PRO A 30 -24.09 10.57 -17.65
N LEU A 31 -23.73 10.34 -16.39
CA LEU A 31 -24.40 10.92 -15.22
C LEU A 31 -24.00 12.39 -14.94
N SER A 32 -22.91 12.86 -15.54
CA SER A 32 -22.34 14.18 -15.24
C SER A 32 -22.26 15.15 -16.42
N GLN A 33 -23.08 14.95 -17.44
CA GLN A 33 -23.08 15.80 -18.65
C GLN A 33 -23.31 17.29 -18.35
N ASN A 34 -24.09 17.61 -17.30
CA ASN A 34 -24.40 18.96 -16.86
C ASN A 34 -23.83 19.26 -15.48
N LEU A 35 -22.65 18.74 -15.15
CA LEU A 35 -22.04 18.84 -13.84
C LEU A 35 -21.92 20.28 -13.34
N ASP A 36 -21.60 21.21 -14.23
CA ASP A 36 -21.45 22.65 -13.99
C ASP A 36 -22.76 23.39 -13.71
N GLN A 37 -23.90 22.77 -13.98
CA GLN A 37 -25.25 23.35 -13.79
C GLN A 37 -25.96 22.80 -12.54
N LEU A 38 -25.38 21.81 -11.86
CA LEU A 38 -25.98 21.20 -10.66
C LEU A 38 -25.96 22.18 -9.48
N SER A 39 -27.00 22.11 -8.65
CA SER A 39 -26.91 22.73 -7.34
C SER A 39 -25.81 22.06 -6.51
N THR A 40 -25.28 22.75 -5.50
CA THR A 40 -24.27 22.17 -4.60
C THR A 40 -24.76 20.89 -3.95
N ASN A 41 -26.04 20.84 -3.57
CA ASN A 41 -26.63 19.64 -2.96
C ASN A 41 -26.68 18.46 -3.94
N ASP A 42 -27.15 18.69 -5.17
CA ASP A 42 -27.23 17.65 -6.19
C ASP A 42 -25.84 17.19 -6.61
N LEU A 43 -24.85 18.11 -6.66
CA LEU A 43 -23.46 17.78 -6.91
C LEU A 43 -22.91 16.82 -5.85
N VAL A 44 -23.10 17.12 -4.57
CA VAL A 44 -22.64 16.27 -3.46
C VAL A 44 -23.32 14.91 -3.52
N GLU A 45 -24.63 14.85 -3.72
CA GLU A 45 -25.40 13.61 -3.82
C GLU A 45 -24.90 12.74 -4.99
N LEU A 46 -24.66 13.34 -6.15
CA LEU A 46 -24.12 12.64 -7.32
C LEU A 46 -22.74 12.01 -7.03
N PHE A 47 -21.83 12.75 -6.37
CA PHE A 47 -20.55 12.21 -5.95
C PHE A 47 -20.71 11.05 -4.97
N CYS A 48 -21.52 11.22 -3.93
CA CYS A 48 -21.76 10.18 -2.93
C CYS A 48 -22.29 8.88 -3.55
N GLN A 49 -23.22 8.97 -4.50
CA GLN A 49 -23.75 7.80 -5.20
C GLN A 49 -22.71 7.13 -6.10
N ASN A 50 -21.93 7.94 -6.82
CA ASN A 50 -20.92 7.41 -7.76
C ASN A 50 -19.71 6.82 -7.05
N ASP A 51 -19.38 7.27 -5.83
CA ASP A 51 -18.27 6.78 -5.02
C ASP A 51 -18.51 5.39 -4.39
N LEU A 52 -19.61 4.73 -4.68
CA LEU A 52 -19.82 3.31 -4.39
C LEU A 52 -19.08 2.39 -5.38
N GLU A 53 -18.77 2.86 -6.59
CA GLU A 53 -18.10 2.06 -7.64
C GLU A 53 -16.67 1.63 -7.27
N PRO A 54 -15.82 2.43 -6.61
CA PRO A 54 -14.51 2.00 -6.11
C PRO A 54 -14.55 0.71 -5.29
N GLN A 55 -15.48 0.60 -4.36
CA GLN A 55 -15.62 -0.57 -3.50
C GLN A 55 -16.01 -1.81 -4.30
N ARG A 56 -16.92 -1.68 -5.26
CA ARG A 56 -17.32 -2.78 -6.15
C ARG A 56 -16.16 -3.24 -7.02
N ALA A 57 -15.41 -2.30 -7.60
CA ALA A 57 -14.25 -2.60 -8.44
C ALA A 57 -13.17 -3.36 -7.66
N VAL A 58 -12.87 -2.95 -6.44
CA VAL A 58 -11.92 -3.64 -5.55
C VAL A 58 -12.42 -5.05 -5.19
N HIS A 59 -13.70 -5.21 -4.89
CA HIS A 59 -14.28 -6.51 -4.58
C HIS A 59 -14.17 -7.48 -5.77
N LEU A 60 -14.40 -7.02 -6.99
CA LEU A 60 -14.27 -7.83 -8.21
C LEU A 60 -12.82 -8.25 -8.49
N ALA A 61 -11.84 -7.46 -8.05
CA ALA A 61 -10.41 -7.77 -8.17
C ALA A 61 -9.87 -8.62 -6.99
N ALA A 62 -10.72 -9.10 -6.08
CA ALA A 62 -10.30 -9.85 -4.89
C ALA A 62 -9.41 -11.09 -5.20
N PRO A 63 -9.64 -11.89 -6.26
CA PRO A 63 -8.76 -13.01 -6.59
C PRO A 63 -7.33 -12.56 -6.89
N GLN A 64 -7.15 -11.52 -7.72
CA GLN A 64 -5.82 -10.98 -8.08
C GLN A 64 -5.14 -10.29 -6.89
N LEU A 65 -5.91 -9.61 -6.03
CA LEU A 65 -5.38 -9.06 -4.77
C LEU A 65 -4.87 -10.16 -3.84
N SER A 66 -5.60 -11.27 -3.74
CA SER A 66 -5.17 -12.42 -2.93
C SER A 66 -3.89 -13.05 -3.49
N GLU A 67 -3.81 -13.26 -4.79
CA GLU A 67 -2.60 -13.76 -5.46
C GLU A 67 -1.40 -12.85 -5.23
N ALA A 68 -1.60 -11.53 -5.34
CA ALA A 68 -0.57 -10.53 -5.10
C ALA A 68 -0.09 -10.55 -3.64
N ILE A 69 -0.99 -10.67 -2.65
CA ILE A 69 -0.62 -10.78 -1.23
C ILE A 69 0.26 -12.00 -1.00
N GLU A 70 -0.10 -13.17 -1.51
CA GLU A 70 0.69 -14.39 -1.33
C GLU A 70 2.05 -14.29 -2.05
N GLY A 71 2.09 -13.76 -3.28
CA GLY A 71 3.31 -13.53 -4.04
C GLY A 71 4.28 -12.57 -3.34
N ILE A 72 3.79 -11.40 -2.91
CA ILE A 72 4.57 -10.41 -2.15
C ILE A 72 5.07 -11.03 -0.83
N THR A 73 4.18 -11.67 -0.06
CA THR A 73 4.55 -12.33 1.20
C THR A 73 5.68 -13.33 1.01
N SER A 74 5.62 -14.13 -0.06
CA SER A 74 6.67 -15.10 -0.40
C SER A 74 8.02 -14.42 -0.65
N ARG A 75 8.03 -13.27 -1.35
CA ARG A 75 9.26 -12.49 -1.61
C ARG A 75 9.83 -11.90 -0.31
N LEU A 76 9.00 -11.27 0.51
CA LEU A 76 9.43 -10.64 1.77
C LEU A 76 9.98 -11.67 2.77
N ARG A 77 9.41 -12.89 2.82
CA ARG A 77 9.94 -13.98 3.65
C ARG A 77 11.35 -14.44 3.26
N ARG A 78 11.74 -14.24 2.01
CA ARG A 78 13.09 -14.54 1.52
C ARG A 78 14.05 -13.36 1.62
N GLY A 79 13.65 -12.28 2.27
CA GLY A 79 14.46 -11.08 2.45
C GLY A 79 14.27 -10.01 1.37
N GLY A 80 13.33 -10.20 0.44
CA GLY A 80 12.94 -9.20 -0.54
C GLY A 80 12.11 -8.08 0.06
N ARG A 81 11.79 -7.07 -0.75
CA ARG A 81 11.09 -5.83 -0.38
C ARG A 81 9.90 -5.60 -1.30
N LEU A 82 8.96 -4.75 -0.87
CA LEU A 82 7.83 -4.29 -1.68
C LEU A 82 8.07 -2.86 -2.15
N PHE A 83 7.92 -2.64 -3.46
CA PHE A 83 7.99 -1.32 -4.08
C PHE A 83 6.66 -0.97 -4.73
N TYR A 84 6.12 0.20 -4.39
CA TYR A 84 5.05 0.87 -5.12
C TYR A 84 5.68 1.90 -6.04
N LEU A 85 5.33 1.90 -7.32
CA LEU A 85 5.86 2.87 -8.27
C LEU A 85 4.73 3.45 -9.13
N GLY A 86 4.70 4.77 -9.25
CA GLY A 86 3.71 5.47 -10.06
C GLY A 86 4.03 6.94 -10.28
N ALA A 87 3.25 7.58 -11.14
CA ALA A 87 3.28 9.02 -11.37
C ALA A 87 2.04 9.69 -10.79
N GLY A 88 2.09 10.99 -10.53
CA GLY A 88 0.97 11.79 -10.06
C GLY A 88 0.27 11.22 -8.82
N THR A 89 -1.05 11.13 -8.87
CA THR A 89 -1.87 10.58 -7.77
C THR A 89 -1.51 9.13 -7.45
N SER A 90 -1.27 8.30 -8.47
CA SER A 90 -0.91 6.88 -8.30
C SER A 90 0.36 6.70 -7.45
N GLY A 91 1.43 7.44 -7.78
CA GLY A 91 2.68 7.39 -7.01
C GLY A 91 2.53 7.98 -5.61
N ARG A 92 1.75 9.06 -5.43
CA ARG A 92 1.48 9.64 -4.10
C ARG A 92 0.75 8.67 -3.19
N LEU A 93 -0.21 7.90 -3.71
CA LEU A 93 -0.91 6.86 -2.94
C LEU A 93 0.04 5.73 -2.54
N GLY A 94 0.96 5.33 -3.42
CA GLY A 94 2.02 4.36 -3.10
C GLY A 94 2.94 4.84 -1.99
N VAL A 95 3.38 6.11 -2.04
CA VAL A 95 4.18 6.73 -0.97
C VAL A 95 3.41 6.80 0.34
N LEU A 96 2.14 7.19 0.30
CA LEU A 96 1.27 7.26 1.48
C LEU A 96 1.18 5.88 2.17
N ASP A 97 0.84 4.83 1.43
CA ASP A 97 0.68 3.48 2.00
C ASP A 97 2.01 2.95 2.56
N ALA A 98 3.11 3.15 1.85
CA ALA A 98 4.44 2.75 2.30
C ALA A 98 4.85 3.45 3.62
N ALA A 99 4.59 4.76 3.74
CA ALA A 99 4.93 5.56 4.91
C ALA A 99 4.17 5.14 6.19
N GLU A 100 2.99 4.54 6.05
CA GLU A 100 2.18 4.07 7.19
C GLU A 100 2.58 2.67 7.70
N CYS A 101 3.41 1.92 6.96
CA CYS A 101 3.84 0.58 7.38
C CYS A 101 4.76 0.59 8.63
N PRO A 102 5.79 1.45 8.75
CA PRO A 102 6.65 1.47 9.92
C PRO A 102 5.91 1.74 11.24
N PRO A 103 5.07 2.77 11.39
CA PRO A 103 4.37 3.02 12.65
C PRO A 103 3.33 1.95 12.98
N THR A 104 2.72 1.32 11.97
CA THR A 104 1.64 0.34 12.14
C THR A 104 2.16 -1.05 12.48
N PHE A 105 3.25 -1.48 11.84
CA PHE A 105 3.75 -2.85 11.86
C PHE A 105 5.19 -2.96 12.36
N CYS A 106 5.81 -1.87 12.84
CA CYS A 106 7.21 -1.81 13.23
C CYS A 106 8.11 -2.44 12.15
N SER A 107 7.81 -2.14 10.88
CA SER A 107 8.63 -2.57 9.76
C SER A 107 9.81 -1.62 9.56
N ALA A 108 10.93 -2.14 9.05
CA ALA A 108 12.00 -1.27 8.56
C ALA A 108 11.43 -0.37 7.44
N PRO A 109 11.83 0.91 7.36
CA PRO A 109 11.36 1.83 6.31
C PRO A 109 11.64 1.31 4.89
N GLU A 110 12.70 0.52 4.75
CA GLU A 110 13.13 -0.05 3.48
C GLU A 110 12.28 -1.25 3.03
N LEU A 111 11.48 -1.87 3.92
CA LEU A 111 10.70 -3.06 3.62
C LEU A 111 9.57 -2.79 2.62
N VAL A 112 8.90 -1.63 2.76
CA VAL A 112 7.88 -1.16 1.83
C VAL A 112 8.24 0.25 1.41
N GLN A 113 8.45 0.47 0.12
CA GLN A 113 8.91 1.74 -0.42
C GLN A 113 7.96 2.27 -1.48
N GLY A 114 7.65 3.56 -1.43
CA GLY A 114 6.92 4.28 -2.46
C GLY A 114 7.88 5.08 -3.36
N ILE A 115 7.75 4.91 -4.67
CA ILE A 115 8.52 5.64 -5.68
C ILE A 115 7.56 6.48 -6.52
N LEU A 116 7.80 7.78 -6.54
CA LEU A 116 6.99 8.76 -7.27
C LEU A 116 7.83 9.40 -8.37
N ALA A 117 7.34 9.38 -9.60
CA ALA A 117 7.97 10.12 -10.70
C ALA A 117 8.19 11.59 -10.30
N GLY A 118 9.44 12.07 -10.38
CA GLY A 118 9.84 13.40 -9.92
C GLY A 118 10.22 13.47 -8.44
N GLY A 119 10.20 12.36 -7.72
CA GLY A 119 10.70 12.25 -6.34
C GLY A 119 9.93 13.10 -5.32
N ALA A 120 10.61 13.48 -4.23
CA ALA A 120 10.01 14.21 -3.11
C ALA A 120 9.33 15.56 -3.50
N PRO A 121 9.86 16.38 -4.43
CA PRO A 121 9.17 17.59 -4.87
C PRO A 121 7.79 17.33 -5.48
N ALA A 122 7.62 16.20 -6.18
CA ALA A 122 6.37 15.81 -6.82
C ALA A 122 5.25 15.39 -5.83
N LEU A 123 5.56 15.21 -4.54
CA LEU A 123 4.55 15.02 -3.49
C LEU A 123 3.66 16.26 -3.33
N LEU A 124 4.24 17.44 -3.41
CA LEU A 124 3.56 18.71 -3.14
C LEU A 124 3.11 19.44 -4.41
N ARG A 125 3.78 19.24 -5.53
CA ARG A 125 3.49 19.90 -6.81
C ARG A 125 3.42 18.87 -7.93
N SER A 126 2.49 19.07 -8.88
CA SER A 126 2.43 18.19 -10.06
C SER A 126 3.72 18.28 -10.86
N SER A 127 4.27 17.12 -11.23
CA SER A 127 5.44 17.00 -12.12
C SER A 127 5.05 16.08 -13.26
N GLU A 128 4.63 16.67 -14.38
CA GLU A 128 4.07 15.93 -15.53
C GLU A 128 5.17 15.43 -16.48
N GLY A 129 6.32 16.11 -16.53
CA GLY A 129 7.37 15.84 -17.52
C GLY A 129 8.06 14.48 -17.39
N LEU A 130 8.08 13.85 -16.21
CA LEU A 130 8.75 12.56 -16.00
C LEU A 130 7.82 11.36 -16.16
N GLU A 131 6.52 11.55 -16.22
CA GLU A 131 5.53 10.48 -16.45
C GLU A 131 5.75 9.78 -17.79
N ASP A 132 6.21 10.51 -18.80
CA ASP A 132 6.41 10.03 -20.17
C ASP A 132 7.80 9.40 -20.41
N VAL A 133 8.67 9.35 -19.39
CA VAL A 133 10.05 8.84 -19.53
C VAL A 133 10.15 7.43 -18.99
N ALA A 134 10.05 6.42 -19.87
CA ALA A 134 10.10 5.00 -19.48
C ALA A 134 11.43 4.60 -18.81
N ALA A 135 12.55 5.14 -19.27
CA ALA A 135 13.88 4.85 -18.71
C ALA A 135 14.00 5.32 -17.26
N GLN A 136 13.32 6.42 -16.89
CA GLN A 136 13.38 6.96 -15.52
C GLN A 136 12.79 5.97 -14.51
N GLY A 137 11.71 5.25 -14.86
CA GLY A 137 11.14 4.24 -13.97
C GLY A 137 12.09 3.09 -13.64
N GLN A 138 12.91 2.67 -14.61
CA GLN A 138 14.00 1.72 -14.39
C GLN A 138 15.09 2.33 -13.50
N MET A 139 15.57 3.53 -13.80
CA MET A 139 16.64 4.21 -13.05
C MET A 139 16.27 4.40 -11.58
N ASP A 140 15.05 4.84 -11.30
CA ASP A 140 14.56 5.06 -9.94
C ASP A 140 14.50 3.75 -9.11
N LEU A 141 14.25 2.61 -9.75
CA LEU A 141 14.34 1.28 -9.14
C LEU A 141 15.79 0.87 -8.88
N GLU A 142 16.68 1.07 -9.87
CA GLU A 142 18.11 0.73 -9.76
C GLU A 142 18.79 1.54 -8.63
N GLU A 143 18.48 2.83 -8.50
CA GLU A 143 18.97 3.69 -7.40
C GLU A 143 18.57 3.17 -6.01
N ARG A 144 17.45 2.46 -5.89
CA ARG A 144 16.97 1.82 -4.65
C ARG A 144 17.52 0.40 -4.47
N GLY A 145 18.39 -0.06 -5.38
CA GLY A 145 18.93 -1.41 -5.37
C GLY A 145 17.86 -2.49 -5.54
N PHE A 146 16.80 -2.21 -6.34
CA PHE A 146 15.74 -3.18 -6.65
C PHE A 146 16.31 -4.43 -7.31
N GLY A 147 15.94 -5.60 -6.82
CA GLY A 147 16.52 -6.88 -7.21
C GLY A 147 15.50 -7.99 -7.49
N PRO A 148 15.99 -9.17 -7.88
CA PRO A 148 15.13 -10.30 -8.30
C PRO A 148 14.26 -10.88 -7.18
N ASP A 149 14.64 -10.67 -5.92
CA ASP A 149 13.85 -11.14 -4.77
C ASP A 149 12.75 -10.15 -4.34
N ASP A 150 12.74 -8.94 -4.92
CA ASP A 150 11.77 -7.90 -4.59
C ASP A 150 10.44 -8.10 -5.34
N ALA A 151 9.42 -7.36 -4.91
CA ALA A 151 8.12 -7.24 -5.56
C ALA A 151 7.87 -5.77 -5.96
N LEU A 152 7.38 -5.54 -7.17
CA LEU A 152 7.00 -4.24 -7.70
C LEU A 152 5.51 -4.19 -7.99
N VAL A 153 4.81 -3.20 -7.44
CA VAL A 153 3.45 -2.82 -7.85
C VAL A 153 3.56 -1.54 -8.68
N GLY A 154 3.41 -1.68 -10.00
CA GLY A 154 3.35 -0.56 -10.94
C GLY A 154 1.93 -0.02 -11.06
N ILE A 155 1.73 1.24 -10.68
CA ILE A 155 0.40 1.87 -10.53
C ILE A 155 0.19 2.90 -11.63
N ALA A 156 -0.77 2.66 -12.52
CA ALA A 156 -1.14 3.57 -13.60
C ALA A 156 -2.65 3.47 -13.88
N ALA A 157 -3.44 4.44 -13.48
CA ALA A 157 -4.90 4.38 -13.61
C ALA A 157 -5.35 4.08 -15.05
N GLY A 158 -4.81 4.75 -16.05
CA GLY A 158 -5.05 4.50 -17.48
C GLY A 158 -4.23 3.35 -18.08
N GLY A 159 -3.31 2.74 -17.32
CA GLY A 159 -2.48 1.62 -17.77
C GLY A 159 -1.41 1.95 -18.84
N THR A 160 -1.24 3.22 -19.19
CA THR A 160 -0.41 3.64 -20.34
C THR A 160 0.81 4.48 -19.97
N THR A 161 1.03 4.78 -18.69
CA THR A 161 2.12 5.64 -18.20
C THR A 161 3.50 5.04 -18.52
N PRO A 162 4.31 5.63 -19.42
CA PRO A 162 5.59 5.06 -19.85
C PRO A 162 6.56 4.79 -18.69
N TYR A 163 6.64 5.69 -17.71
CA TYR A 163 7.43 5.53 -16.49
C TYR A 163 7.13 4.20 -15.78
N VAL A 164 5.85 3.87 -15.60
CA VAL A 164 5.41 2.63 -14.94
C VAL A 164 5.68 1.40 -15.81
N LEU A 165 5.39 1.50 -17.11
CA LEU A 165 5.64 0.40 -18.06
C LEU A 165 7.14 0.07 -18.17
N GLY A 166 8.01 1.07 -18.12
CA GLY A 166 9.47 0.90 -18.10
C GLY A 166 9.94 0.17 -16.85
N ALA A 167 9.44 0.56 -15.69
CA ALA A 167 9.73 -0.08 -14.41
C ALA A 167 9.26 -1.55 -14.38
N LEU A 168 8.05 -1.85 -14.84
CA LEU A 168 7.51 -3.22 -14.89
C LEU A 168 8.33 -4.11 -15.83
N ARG A 169 8.72 -3.62 -17.03
CA ARG A 169 9.60 -4.36 -17.96
C ARG A 169 10.95 -4.64 -17.35
N HIS A 170 11.52 -3.68 -16.61
CA HIS A 170 12.77 -3.88 -15.89
C HIS A 170 12.61 -4.99 -14.84
N GLY A 171 11.57 -4.93 -14.01
CA GLY A 171 11.29 -5.95 -13.00
C GLY A 171 11.19 -7.35 -13.58
N GLN A 172 10.41 -7.55 -14.66
CA GLN A 172 10.32 -8.84 -15.35
C GLN A 172 11.69 -9.32 -15.85
N ARG A 173 12.48 -8.43 -16.46
CA ARG A 173 13.78 -8.79 -17.03
C ARG A 173 14.77 -9.31 -15.99
N ILE A 174 14.71 -8.81 -14.75
CA ILE A 174 15.59 -9.25 -13.66
C ILE A 174 15.00 -10.37 -12.81
N GLY A 175 13.76 -10.83 -13.09
CA GLY A 175 13.08 -11.91 -12.36
C GLY A 175 12.40 -11.50 -11.05
N ALA A 176 12.20 -10.21 -10.81
CA ALA A 176 11.39 -9.70 -9.70
C ALA A 176 9.91 -10.03 -9.92
N LEU A 177 9.12 -10.08 -8.84
CA LEU A 177 7.67 -10.20 -8.96
C LEU A 177 7.09 -8.86 -9.43
N THR A 178 6.37 -8.87 -10.55
CA THR A 178 5.76 -7.67 -11.13
C THR A 178 4.24 -7.74 -11.07
N ILE A 179 3.63 -6.69 -10.52
CA ILE A 179 2.19 -6.55 -10.35
C ILE A 179 1.78 -5.24 -11.01
N ALA A 180 0.86 -5.30 -11.95
CA ALA A 180 0.23 -4.11 -12.53
C ALA A 180 -1.06 -3.78 -11.78
N LEU A 181 -1.32 -2.50 -11.56
CA LEU A 181 -2.56 -1.98 -11.00
C LEU A 181 -3.09 -0.85 -11.88
N ALA A 182 -4.25 -1.05 -12.51
CA ALA A 182 -4.88 -0.08 -13.40
C ALA A 182 -6.40 -0.05 -13.24
N CYS A 183 -7.05 1.01 -13.77
CA CYS A 183 -8.50 1.22 -13.68
C CYS A 183 -9.21 1.13 -15.05
N VAL A 184 -8.54 0.55 -16.03
CA VAL A 184 -9.06 0.26 -17.36
C VAL A 184 -8.99 -1.24 -17.66
N PRO A 185 -9.85 -1.79 -18.54
CA PRO A 185 -9.74 -3.17 -18.99
C PRO A 185 -8.36 -3.50 -19.58
N ARG A 186 -7.91 -4.74 -19.40
CA ARG A 186 -6.62 -5.20 -19.91
C ARG A 186 -6.50 -5.03 -21.43
N GLU A 187 -7.59 -5.25 -22.12
CA GLU A 187 -7.69 -5.16 -23.60
C GLU A 187 -7.43 -3.73 -24.10
N GLN A 188 -7.78 -2.72 -23.30
CA GLN A 188 -7.54 -1.31 -23.65
C GLN A 188 -6.09 -0.88 -23.41
N ALA A 189 -5.46 -1.40 -22.36
CA ALA A 189 -4.10 -1.05 -21.98
C ALA A 189 -3.38 -2.25 -21.33
N PRO A 190 -2.83 -3.19 -22.13
CA PRO A 190 -2.06 -4.30 -21.60
C PRO A 190 -0.76 -3.81 -20.94
N MET A 191 -0.47 -4.28 -19.73
CA MET A 191 0.72 -3.97 -18.98
C MET A 191 1.61 -5.20 -18.80
N PRO A 192 2.95 -5.08 -18.90
CA PRO A 192 3.86 -6.19 -18.67
C PRO A 192 3.90 -6.52 -17.17
N CYS A 193 3.37 -7.67 -16.76
CA CYS A 193 3.32 -8.07 -15.34
C CYS A 193 3.06 -9.57 -15.19
N ASP A 194 3.38 -10.11 -14.02
CA ASP A 194 3.04 -11.46 -13.61
C ASP A 194 1.59 -11.51 -13.09
N ILE A 195 1.18 -10.48 -12.32
CA ILE A 195 -0.17 -10.37 -11.75
C ILE A 195 -0.79 -9.03 -12.22
N ASP A 196 -2.00 -9.10 -12.76
CA ASP A 196 -2.69 -7.96 -13.37
C ASP A 196 -3.96 -7.61 -12.58
N ILE A 197 -3.92 -6.56 -11.76
CA ILE A 197 -5.03 -6.09 -10.93
C ILE A 197 -5.78 -4.99 -11.70
N ARG A 198 -7.05 -5.23 -12.02
CA ARG A 198 -7.90 -4.26 -12.73
C ARG A 198 -9.04 -3.79 -11.85
N LEU A 199 -9.00 -2.52 -11.46
CA LEU A 199 -10.01 -1.84 -10.65
C LEU A 199 -10.94 -1.04 -11.56
N ILE A 200 -11.94 -1.69 -12.13
CA ILE A 200 -12.81 -1.11 -13.16
C ILE A 200 -13.87 -0.22 -12.50
N THR A 201 -13.55 1.05 -12.31
CA THR A 201 -14.41 2.06 -11.64
C THR A 201 -15.35 2.79 -12.60
N GLY A 202 -15.23 2.56 -13.91
CA GLY A 202 -15.96 3.32 -14.92
C GLY A 202 -15.43 4.76 -15.11
N PRO A 203 -16.06 5.54 -16.00
CA PRO A 203 -15.69 6.92 -16.26
C PRO A 203 -15.85 7.82 -15.02
N GLU A 204 -14.96 8.77 -14.85
CA GLU A 204 -15.04 9.75 -13.75
C GLU A 204 -16.16 10.77 -13.96
N LEU A 205 -16.75 11.29 -12.89
CA LEU A 205 -17.73 12.39 -12.99
C LEU A 205 -17.12 13.65 -13.58
N LEU A 206 -15.87 13.97 -13.26
CA LEU A 206 -15.08 14.94 -14.01
C LEU A 206 -14.18 14.17 -14.96
N THR A 207 -14.52 14.13 -16.22
CA THR A 207 -13.88 13.32 -17.27
C THR A 207 -12.36 13.39 -17.20
N GLY A 208 -11.70 12.23 -17.21
CA GLY A 208 -10.24 12.10 -17.16
C GLY A 208 -9.60 12.38 -15.78
N SER A 209 -10.37 12.80 -14.77
CA SER A 209 -9.81 13.15 -13.46
C SER A 209 -9.65 11.91 -12.56
N THR A 210 -8.70 11.06 -12.87
CA THR A 210 -8.44 9.76 -12.20
C THR A 210 -7.98 9.86 -10.74
N ARG A 211 -7.83 11.07 -10.20
CA ARG A 211 -7.63 11.26 -8.76
C ARG A 211 -8.88 10.95 -7.92
N LEU A 212 -10.06 10.81 -8.54
CA LEU A 212 -11.36 10.59 -7.91
C LEU A 212 -11.60 9.09 -7.65
N LYS A 213 -12.53 8.44 -8.37
CA LYS A 213 -12.87 7.01 -8.17
C LYS A 213 -11.68 6.08 -8.36
N ALA A 214 -10.92 6.26 -9.42
CA ALA A 214 -9.73 5.46 -9.69
C ALA A 214 -8.70 5.60 -8.56
N GLY A 215 -8.46 6.83 -8.06
CA GLY A 215 -7.62 7.08 -6.90
C GLY A 215 -8.14 6.41 -5.63
N THR A 216 -9.45 6.50 -5.37
CA THR A 216 -10.09 5.86 -4.21
C THR A 216 -9.96 4.34 -4.26
N ALA A 217 -10.26 3.71 -5.39
CA ALA A 217 -10.10 2.27 -5.58
C ALA A 217 -8.63 1.84 -5.41
N THR A 218 -7.69 2.59 -5.98
CA THR A 218 -6.26 2.35 -5.83
C THR A 218 -5.85 2.38 -4.36
N LYS A 219 -6.24 3.42 -3.61
CA LYS A 219 -5.96 3.52 -2.17
C LYS A 219 -6.50 2.31 -1.40
N MET A 220 -7.73 1.88 -1.68
CA MET A 220 -8.32 0.70 -1.04
C MET A 220 -7.52 -0.57 -1.35
N ALA A 221 -7.12 -0.78 -2.61
CA ALA A 221 -6.33 -1.93 -3.02
C ALA A 221 -4.94 -1.95 -2.36
N LEU A 222 -4.24 -0.81 -2.30
CA LEU A 222 -2.93 -0.72 -1.63
C LEU A 222 -3.04 -1.05 -0.14
N ASN A 223 -4.04 -0.54 0.57
CA ASN A 223 -4.27 -0.87 1.98
C ASN A 223 -4.55 -2.37 2.19
N ILE A 224 -5.28 -3.02 1.27
CA ILE A 224 -5.52 -4.47 1.31
C ILE A 224 -4.20 -5.22 1.09
N LEU A 225 -3.39 -4.82 0.12
CA LEU A 225 -2.10 -5.44 -0.18
C LEU A 225 -1.14 -5.34 1.01
N SER A 226 -0.85 -4.13 1.49
CA SER A 226 0.10 -3.93 2.59
C SER A 226 -0.37 -4.60 3.87
N THR A 227 -1.62 -4.38 4.28
CA THR A 227 -2.18 -5.00 5.49
C THR A 227 -2.21 -6.52 5.37
N GLY A 228 -2.67 -7.06 4.23
CA GLY A 228 -2.72 -8.49 3.98
C GLY A 228 -1.35 -9.14 4.07
N VAL A 229 -0.33 -8.54 3.44
CA VAL A 229 1.07 -8.99 3.52
C VAL A 229 1.57 -8.98 4.97
N MET A 230 1.33 -7.90 5.71
CA MET A 230 1.78 -7.78 7.10
C MET A 230 1.07 -8.79 8.03
N VAL A 231 -0.21 -9.09 7.78
CA VAL A 231 -0.93 -10.18 8.47
C VAL A 231 -0.28 -11.54 8.18
N ARG A 232 0.04 -11.82 6.91
CA ARG A 232 0.73 -13.07 6.50
C ARG A 232 2.15 -13.18 7.03
N LEU A 233 2.83 -12.06 7.26
CA LEU A 233 4.14 -12.00 7.92
C LEU A 233 4.05 -12.14 9.45
N GLY A 234 2.85 -12.30 10.02
CA GLY A 234 2.67 -12.49 11.47
C GLY A 234 2.82 -11.22 12.30
N LYS A 235 2.59 -10.04 11.70
CA LYS A 235 2.62 -8.74 12.37
C LYS A 235 1.39 -8.44 13.21
N VAL A 236 0.39 -9.33 13.16
CA VAL A 236 -0.93 -9.16 13.78
C VAL A 236 -1.29 -10.39 14.62
N TYR A 237 -1.99 -10.21 15.73
CA TYR A 237 -2.61 -11.26 16.53
C TYR A 237 -4.11 -10.98 16.70
N GLY A 238 -4.97 -11.84 16.14
CA GLY A 238 -6.38 -11.52 15.95
C GLY A 238 -6.53 -10.27 15.09
N HIS A 239 -7.13 -9.22 15.63
CA HIS A 239 -7.26 -7.90 14.99
C HIS A 239 -6.30 -6.84 15.59
N ARG A 240 -5.36 -7.25 16.43
CA ARG A 240 -4.47 -6.34 17.18
C ARG A 240 -3.10 -6.22 16.54
N MET A 241 -2.60 -4.98 16.51
CA MET A 241 -1.28 -4.62 15.99
C MET A 241 -0.20 -4.95 17.01
N VAL A 242 0.17 -6.24 17.15
CA VAL A 242 1.15 -6.69 18.16
C VAL A 242 2.60 -6.31 17.85
N ASP A 243 2.85 -5.77 16.66
CA ASP A 243 4.12 -5.16 16.24
C ASP A 243 4.03 -3.62 16.12
N VAL A 244 3.10 -2.99 16.85
CA VAL A 244 3.01 -1.53 16.85
C VAL A 244 4.32 -0.90 17.36
N SER A 245 4.80 0.15 16.67
CA SER A 245 5.96 0.92 17.10
C SER A 245 5.56 1.89 18.23
N VAL A 246 6.10 1.68 19.45
CA VAL A 246 5.79 2.52 20.62
C VAL A 246 6.64 3.81 20.57
N SER A 247 6.32 4.70 19.64
CA SER A 247 7.11 5.92 19.36
C SER A 247 6.48 7.21 19.87
N ASN A 248 5.24 7.17 20.36
CA ASN A 248 4.54 8.33 20.93
C ASN A 248 3.48 7.87 21.96
N ALA A 249 2.92 8.84 22.72
CA ALA A 249 1.96 8.58 23.80
C ALA A 249 0.70 7.82 23.32
N LYS A 250 0.19 8.10 22.11
CA LYS A 250 -0.96 7.39 21.53
C LYS A 250 -0.63 5.92 21.26
N LEU A 251 0.56 5.63 20.77
CA LEU A 251 0.99 4.26 20.45
C LEU A 251 1.38 3.49 21.72
N GLU A 252 1.94 4.17 22.75
CA GLU A 252 2.13 3.59 24.08
C GLU A 252 0.79 3.19 24.71
N ASP A 253 -0.20 4.08 24.70
CA ASP A 253 -1.52 3.76 25.21
C ASP A 253 -2.17 2.57 24.49
N ARG A 254 -2.00 2.49 23.17
CA ARG A 254 -2.45 1.34 22.38
C ARG A 254 -1.75 0.05 22.80
N ALA A 255 -0.43 0.07 22.98
CA ALA A 255 0.35 -1.09 23.42
C ALA A 255 -0.11 -1.58 24.81
N LEU A 256 -0.33 -0.65 25.75
CA LEU A 256 -0.83 -0.98 27.07
C LEU A 256 -2.23 -1.61 27.05
N ARG A 257 -3.13 -1.12 26.20
CA ARG A 257 -4.45 -1.74 26.00
C ARG A 257 -4.33 -3.15 25.40
N ILE A 258 -3.42 -3.36 24.43
CA ILE A 258 -3.20 -4.69 23.87
C ILE A 258 -2.68 -5.66 24.95
N LEU A 259 -1.78 -5.23 25.83
CA LEU A 259 -1.27 -6.05 26.94
C LEU A 259 -2.37 -6.36 27.97
N ALA A 260 -3.19 -5.37 28.31
CA ALA A 260 -4.34 -5.58 29.20
C ALA A 260 -5.33 -6.59 28.59
N ASP A 261 -5.71 -6.42 27.33
CA ASP A 261 -6.67 -7.27 26.63
C ASP A 261 -6.19 -8.71 26.43
N LEU A 262 -4.91 -8.89 26.11
CA LEU A 262 -4.37 -10.21 25.72
C LEU A 262 -3.66 -10.95 26.85
N ALA A 263 -3.13 -10.24 27.85
CA ALA A 263 -2.41 -10.85 28.97
C ALA A 263 -3.05 -10.58 30.35
N GLY A 264 -4.11 -9.77 30.42
CA GLY A 264 -4.82 -9.47 31.66
C GLY A 264 -3.99 -8.64 32.66
N VAL A 265 -2.99 -7.90 32.18
CA VAL A 265 -2.10 -7.10 33.05
C VAL A 265 -2.61 -5.68 33.19
N ASP A 266 -2.44 -5.09 34.38
CA ASP A 266 -2.73 -3.67 34.60
C ASP A 266 -1.74 -2.74 33.88
N ARG A 267 -2.03 -1.44 33.88
CA ARG A 267 -1.21 -0.46 33.14
C ARG A 267 0.21 -0.33 33.69
N ASP A 268 0.42 -0.46 35.01
CA ASP A 268 1.73 -0.31 35.62
C ASP A 268 2.61 -1.52 35.33
N ARG A 269 2.05 -2.72 35.43
CA ARG A 269 2.72 -3.94 34.98
C ARG A 269 2.98 -3.92 33.47
N GLY A 270 2.04 -3.43 32.67
CA GLY A 270 2.18 -3.26 31.22
C GLY A 270 3.33 -2.33 30.86
N ARG A 271 3.50 -1.20 31.56
CA ARG A 271 4.64 -0.31 31.36
C ARG A 271 5.97 -0.97 31.72
N ALA A 272 6.02 -1.69 32.85
CA ALA A 272 7.22 -2.42 33.23
C ALA A 272 7.63 -3.45 32.16
N LEU A 273 6.67 -4.23 31.64
CA LEU A 273 6.89 -5.21 30.58
C LEU A 273 7.37 -4.55 29.28
N LEU A 274 6.77 -3.42 28.87
CA LEU A 274 7.19 -2.68 27.68
C LEU A 274 8.62 -2.12 27.84
N ALA A 275 8.96 -1.60 29.01
CA ALA A 275 10.31 -1.12 29.27
C ALA A 275 11.33 -2.26 29.20
N GLU A 276 11.08 -3.39 29.81
CA GLU A 276 11.95 -4.56 29.81
C GLU A 276 12.07 -5.20 28.42
N SER A 277 10.98 -5.22 27.65
CA SER A 277 10.96 -5.72 26.26
C SER A 277 11.44 -4.71 25.21
N ARG A 278 11.97 -3.54 25.63
CA ARG A 278 12.40 -2.45 24.76
C ARG A 278 11.30 -1.99 23.79
N GLY A 279 10.07 -1.92 24.27
CA GLY A 279 8.89 -1.50 23.50
C GLY A 279 8.27 -2.58 22.59
N SER A 280 8.77 -3.80 22.62
CA SER A 280 8.19 -4.91 21.85
C SER A 280 6.96 -5.48 22.54
N VAL A 281 5.78 -5.24 21.98
CA VAL A 281 4.51 -5.79 22.52
C VAL A 281 4.49 -7.32 22.49
N LYS A 282 5.03 -7.94 21.43
CA LYS A 282 5.14 -9.41 21.34
C LYS A 282 5.99 -9.99 22.44
N CYS A 283 7.20 -9.43 22.68
CA CYS A 283 8.06 -9.85 23.79
C CYS A 283 7.34 -9.65 25.12
N ALA A 284 6.74 -8.49 25.35
CA ALA A 284 5.99 -8.19 26.58
C ALA A 284 4.85 -9.20 26.83
N LEU A 285 4.12 -9.62 25.78
CA LEU A 285 3.09 -10.66 25.88
C LEU A 285 3.70 -12.03 26.26
N LEU A 286 4.79 -12.44 25.63
CA LEU A 286 5.47 -13.70 25.98
C LEU A 286 6.03 -13.68 27.40
N MET A 287 6.60 -12.55 27.85
CA MET A 287 7.03 -12.37 29.24
C MET A 287 5.88 -12.52 30.22
N ALA A 288 4.72 -11.90 29.91
CA ALA A 288 3.56 -11.92 30.78
C ALA A 288 2.98 -13.33 30.96
N VAL A 289 2.87 -14.12 29.89
CA VAL A 289 2.22 -15.45 29.94
C VAL A 289 3.19 -16.59 30.10
N GLY A 290 4.46 -16.42 29.72
CA GLY A 290 5.50 -17.43 29.79
C GLY A 290 6.42 -17.31 31.01
N GLY A 291 6.33 -16.20 31.78
CA GLY A 291 7.17 -15.98 32.98
C GLY A 291 8.67 -15.82 32.67
N MET A 292 9.02 -15.50 31.42
CA MET A 292 10.40 -15.32 30.97
C MET A 292 10.83 -13.87 30.96
N ASP A 293 12.12 -13.60 30.93
CA ASP A 293 12.68 -12.25 30.77
C ASP A 293 12.64 -11.78 29.29
N GLY A 294 12.92 -10.49 29.08
CA GLY A 294 12.85 -9.87 27.75
C GLY A 294 13.87 -10.45 26.75
N ALA A 295 15.05 -10.89 27.22
CA ALA A 295 16.07 -11.49 26.38
C ALA A 295 15.61 -12.86 25.86
N SER A 296 15.13 -13.72 26.75
CA SER A 296 14.55 -15.03 26.42
C SER A 296 13.34 -14.91 25.51
N ALA A 297 12.45 -13.95 25.76
CA ALA A 297 11.28 -13.70 24.89
C ALA A 297 11.70 -13.29 23.47
N SER A 298 12.74 -12.45 23.35
CA SER A 298 13.28 -12.05 22.05
C SER A 298 13.92 -13.23 21.29
N GLU A 299 14.71 -14.04 21.97
CA GLU A 299 15.35 -15.24 21.39
C GLU A 299 14.31 -16.23 20.88
N VAL A 300 13.27 -16.48 21.66
CA VAL A 300 12.17 -17.36 21.28
C VAL A 300 11.46 -16.88 20.02
N LEU A 301 11.15 -15.57 19.91
CA LEU A 301 10.56 -15.00 18.70
C LEU A 301 11.49 -15.10 17.48
N GLN A 302 12.79 -14.90 17.66
CA GLN A 302 13.76 -15.07 16.57
C GLN A 302 13.84 -16.52 16.09
N LYS A 303 13.79 -17.47 17.01
CA LYS A 303 13.88 -18.90 16.72
C LYS A 303 12.64 -19.46 16.04
N HIS A 304 11.46 -19.04 16.46
CA HIS A 304 10.17 -19.59 15.97
C HIS A 304 9.48 -18.72 14.89
N GLY A 305 10.13 -17.63 14.49
CA GLY A 305 9.64 -16.72 13.46
C GLY A 305 8.75 -15.60 14.00
N PRO A 306 8.33 -14.65 13.14
CA PRO A 306 7.71 -13.39 13.55
C PRO A 306 6.27 -13.54 14.05
N SER A 307 5.64 -14.71 13.93
CA SER A 307 4.25 -14.93 14.32
C SER A 307 4.13 -15.26 15.81
N LEU A 308 3.54 -14.31 16.58
CA LEU A 308 3.24 -14.55 18.00
C LEU A 308 2.38 -15.81 18.19
N ARG A 309 1.41 -16.06 17.33
CA ARG A 309 0.54 -17.25 17.41
C ARG A 309 1.34 -18.54 17.29
N ALA A 310 2.16 -18.66 16.25
CA ALA A 310 3.01 -19.84 16.05
C ALA A 310 3.98 -20.05 17.21
N THR A 311 4.55 -18.97 17.74
CA THR A 311 5.44 -19.03 18.91
C THR A 311 4.72 -19.56 20.15
N LEU A 312 3.51 -19.03 20.46
CA LEU A 312 2.71 -19.49 21.59
C LEU A 312 2.32 -20.97 21.46
N GLU A 313 1.91 -21.41 20.27
CA GLU A 313 1.56 -22.81 19.97
C GLU A 313 2.74 -23.76 20.24
N VAL A 314 3.93 -23.42 19.72
CA VAL A 314 5.15 -24.25 19.93
C VAL A 314 5.55 -24.32 21.39
N MET A 315 5.34 -23.25 22.16
CA MET A 315 5.64 -23.19 23.58
C MET A 315 4.55 -23.81 24.48
N GLY A 316 3.42 -24.22 23.92
CA GLY A 316 2.27 -24.67 24.70
C GLY A 316 1.64 -23.57 25.59
N LEU A 317 1.86 -22.30 25.21
CA LEU A 317 1.33 -21.13 25.91
C LEU A 317 0.00 -20.68 25.28
N THR A 318 -0.91 -20.20 26.10
CA THR A 318 -2.18 -19.60 25.64
C THR A 318 -2.35 -18.21 26.23
N LEU A 319 -2.80 -17.28 25.42
CA LEU A 319 -3.27 -15.99 25.94
C LEU A 319 -4.65 -16.19 26.58
N PRO A 320 -4.94 -15.52 27.71
CA PRO A 320 -6.26 -15.60 28.31
C PRO A 320 -7.34 -15.14 27.31
N PRO A 321 -8.58 -15.64 27.41
CA PRO A 321 -9.65 -15.10 26.59
C PRO A 321 -9.81 -13.60 26.84
N PRO A 322 -10.12 -12.81 25.79
CA PRO A 322 -10.29 -11.37 25.96
C PRO A 322 -11.31 -11.11 27.07
N SER A 323 -10.95 -10.24 28.01
CA SER A 323 -11.88 -9.78 29.02
C SER A 323 -13.11 -9.23 28.31
N ARG A 324 -14.27 -9.79 28.59
CA ARG A 324 -15.56 -9.26 28.16
C ARG A 324 -15.82 -8.00 29.00
N GLU A 325 -15.15 -6.90 28.66
CA GLU A 325 -15.57 -5.61 29.15
C GLU A 325 -16.62 -5.03 28.22
N GLN A 326 -17.69 -4.65 28.85
CA GLN A 326 -18.94 -4.06 28.42
C GLN A 326 -18.80 -2.78 27.62
#